data_cb2666215dfc987f1d5e2ced260c962b
#
_entry.id   cb2666215dfc987f1d5e2ced260c962b
#
_cell.length_a   1.000
_cell.length_b   1.000
_cell.length_c   1.000
_cell.angle_alpha   90.00
_cell.angle_beta   90.00
_cell.angle_gamma   90.00
#
_symmetry.space_group_name_H-M   'P 1'
#
loop_
_entity.id
_entity.type
_entity.pdbx_description
1 polymer ?
#
loop_
_entity_poly.entity_id
_entity_poly.type
_entity_poly.pdbx_seq_one_letter_code
_entity_poly.pdbx_strand_id
1 'polypeptide(L)'
;HSVQRDANIRLNLVPHIYEWFRISVLYYIDADGEKDRIVLVFTNAEKELEAVHELKSLVTVDSLTQLPNINTFSMQTWELLKNHPEREYAIVRMDIRKFRLLNEFYGTREGDNVLRFLGVKLQECMDSEELYTYCHLTSDIFAVCMSSDMESIYRVIDSIQTSMNHYPINFEMVMSFGIYIITEKDKQEGIPVVTMVDRAAIAQRVKNNYMNKIAVFDDKIAEKEYAE
;
A
#
# COMPACT_ATOMS: atom_id res chain seq x y z
N HIS A 1 43.25 -3.86 6.98
CA HIS A 1 41.97 -3.18 6.85
C HIS A 1 40.85 -4.21 7.03
N SER A 2 39.82 -3.90 7.84
CA SER A 2 38.61 -4.74 7.93
C SER A 2 37.49 -4.10 7.13
N VAL A 3 36.77 -4.90 6.36
CA VAL A 3 35.55 -4.50 5.66
C VAL A 3 34.38 -5.24 6.30
N GLN A 4 33.35 -4.51 6.72
CA GLN A 4 32.15 -5.05 7.33
C GLN A 4 31.00 -5.00 6.33
N ARG A 5 30.20 -6.05 6.27
CA ARG A 5 28.90 -6.10 5.57
C ARG A 5 27.88 -6.73 6.51
N ASP A 6 26.70 -6.13 6.57
CA ASP A 6 25.61 -6.59 7.42
C ASP A 6 24.42 -7.03 6.57
N ALA A 7 23.74 -8.08 7.01
CA ALA A 7 22.50 -8.55 6.42
C ALA A 7 21.57 -9.12 7.51
N ASN A 8 20.26 -8.95 7.36
CA ASN A 8 19.29 -9.62 8.23
C ASN A 8 18.82 -10.90 7.55
N ILE A 9 18.81 -12.00 8.30
CA ILE A 9 18.32 -13.30 7.83
C ILE A 9 17.37 -13.90 8.86
N ARG A 10 16.52 -14.78 8.40
CA ARG A 10 15.62 -15.55 9.26
C ARG A 10 16.14 -16.99 9.38
N LEU A 11 16.45 -17.43 10.57
CA LEU A 11 16.99 -18.77 10.82
C LEU A 11 15.95 -19.63 11.56
N ASN A 12 15.88 -20.89 11.18
CA ASN A 12 15.12 -21.91 11.88
C ASN A 12 16.09 -22.70 12.78
N LEU A 13 16.24 -22.28 14.03
CA LEU A 13 17.14 -22.90 14.99
C LEU A 13 16.52 -24.12 15.68
N VAL A 14 15.20 -24.15 15.78
CA VAL A 14 14.41 -25.26 16.31
C VAL A 14 13.26 -25.52 15.34
N PRO A 15 12.87 -26.77 15.06
CA PRO A 15 11.78 -27.06 14.15
C PRO A 15 10.54 -26.19 14.42
N HIS A 16 10.08 -25.48 13.39
CA HIS A 16 8.95 -24.54 13.42
C HIS A 16 9.16 -23.22 14.20
N ILE A 17 10.34 -22.95 14.75
CA ILE A 17 10.67 -21.68 15.40
C ILE A 17 11.68 -20.93 14.54
N TYR A 18 11.26 -19.79 14.02
CA TYR A 18 12.07 -18.91 13.17
C TYR A 18 12.37 -17.61 13.91
N GLU A 19 13.64 -17.27 14.02
CA GLU A 19 14.10 -16.02 14.64
C GLU A 19 14.91 -15.19 13.64
N TRP A 20 14.89 -13.87 13.84
CA TRP A 20 15.66 -12.96 13.04
C TRP A 20 17.06 -12.72 13.61
N PHE A 21 18.05 -12.86 12.77
CA PHE A 21 19.46 -12.60 13.10
C PHE A 21 20.04 -11.57 12.15
N ARG A 22 20.87 -10.67 12.72
CA ARG A 22 21.80 -9.86 11.94
C ARG A 22 23.08 -10.65 11.81
N ILE A 23 23.54 -10.85 10.56
CA ILE A 23 24.85 -11.41 10.25
C ILE A 23 25.76 -10.26 9.90
N SER A 24 26.84 -10.11 10.65
CA SER A 24 27.95 -9.21 10.31
C SER A 24 29.11 -10.04 9.79
N VAL A 25 29.54 -9.76 8.55
CA VAL A 25 30.66 -10.44 7.91
C VAL A 25 31.86 -9.51 7.98
N LEU A 26 32.89 -9.93 8.72
CA LEU A 26 34.15 -9.20 8.86
C LEU A 26 35.24 -9.93 8.05
N TYR A 27 35.87 -9.19 7.15
CA TYR A 27 37.01 -9.67 6.39
C TYR A 27 38.28 -9.06 6.96
N TYR A 28 39.24 -9.91 7.30
CA TYR A 28 40.59 -9.48 7.64
C TYR A 28 41.48 -9.70 6.41
N ILE A 29 42.22 -8.66 6.06
CA ILE A 29 43.13 -8.63 4.91
C ILE A 29 44.55 -8.59 5.47
N ASP A 30 45.43 -9.48 4.99
CA ASP A 30 46.83 -9.51 5.39
C ASP A 30 47.65 -8.38 4.75
N ALA A 31 48.97 -8.39 4.98
CA ALA A 31 49.88 -7.37 4.47
C ALA A 31 50.03 -7.37 2.93
N ASP A 32 49.72 -8.48 2.28
CA ASP A 32 49.80 -8.69 0.84
C ASP A 32 48.48 -8.39 0.11
N GLY A 33 47.43 -8.05 0.85
CA GLY A 33 46.12 -7.69 0.30
C GLY A 33 45.20 -8.89 0.08
N GLU A 34 45.59 -10.08 0.49
CA GLU A 34 44.78 -11.30 0.42
C GLU A 34 43.86 -11.41 1.67
N LYS A 35 42.73 -12.10 1.50
CA LYS A 35 41.79 -12.36 2.60
C LYS A 35 42.35 -13.45 3.51
N ASP A 36 42.87 -13.07 4.69
CA ASP A 36 43.40 -14.02 5.70
C ASP A 36 42.27 -14.74 6.45
N ARG A 37 41.25 -13.99 6.87
CA ARG A 37 40.17 -14.52 7.71
C ARG A 37 38.81 -13.93 7.39
N ILE A 38 37.77 -14.76 7.56
CA ILE A 38 36.37 -14.33 7.56
C ILE A 38 35.79 -14.67 8.93
N VAL A 39 35.24 -13.68 9.61
CA VAL A 39 34.50 -13.84 10.86
C VAL A 39 33.05 -13.52 10.62
N LEU A 40 32.16 -14.43 10.96
CA LEU A 40 30.71 -14.28 10.93
C LEU A 40 30.23 -14.06 12.37
N VAL A 41 29.60 -12.94 12.61
CA VAL A 41 28.97 -12.63 13.90
C VAL A 41 27.46 -12.67 13.71
N PHE A 42 26.79 -13.51 14.47
CA PHE A 42 25.33 -13.62 14.51
C PHE A 42 24.81 -12.93 15.76
N THR A 43 23.98 -11.92 15.58
CA THR A 43 23.32 -11.22 16.67
C THR A 43 21.83 -11.38 16.54
N ASN A 44 21.14 -11.81 17.61
CA ASN A 44 19.69 -11.85 17.60
C ASN A 44 19.11 -10.45 17.38
N ALA A 45 18.35 -10.27 16.33
CA ALA A 45 17.77 -8.99 15.90
C ALA A 45 16.26 -8.89 16.20
N GLU A 46 15.66 -9.89 16.85
CA GLU A 46 14.22 -9.96 17.08
C GLU A 46 13.69 -8.69 17.77
N LYS A 47 14.26 -8.37 18.92
CA LYS A 47 13.84 -7.18 19.72
C LYS A 47 14.03 -5.86 19.00
N GLU A 48 15.11 -5.72 18.23
CA GLU A 48 15.38 -4.50 17.46
C GLU A 48 14.37 -4.34 16.32
N LEU A 49 14.05 -5.43 15.62
CA LEU A 49 13.04 -5.45 14.56
C LEU A 49 11.63 -5.23 15.10
N GLU A 50 11.30 -5.82 16.25
CA GLU A 50 10.05 -5.58 16.97
C GLU A 50 9.91 -4.11 17.37
N ALA A 51 10.95 -3.50 17.98
CA ALA A 51 10.94 -2.10 18.35
C ALA A 51 10.80 -1.16 17.14
N VAL A 52 11.47 -1.47 16.02
CA VAL A 52 11.31 -0.73 14.77
C VAL A 52 9.89 -0.90 14.20
N HIS A 53 9.30 -2.08 14.32
CA HIS A 53 7.93 -2.34 13.91
C HIS A 53 6.92 -1.58 14.79
N GLU A 54 7.11 -1.58 16.11
CA GLU A 54 6.31 -0.80 17.05
C GLU A 54 6.40 0.71 16.76
N LEU A 55 7.61 1.24 16.56
CA LEU A 55 7.80 2.65 16.19
C LEU A 55 7.11 3.01 14.87
N LYS A 56 7.17 2.13 13.88
CA LYS A 56 6.45 2.32 12.60
C LYS A 56 4.94 2.26 12.79
N SER A 57 4.43 1.45 13.71
CA SER A 57 3.00 1.37 14.01
C SER A 57 2.48 2.59 14.76
N LEU A 58 3.34 3.32 15.48
CA LEU A 58 3.00 4.59 16.13
C LEU A 58 2.84 5.76 15.15
N VAL A 59 3.43 5.65 13.94
CA VAL A 59 3.19 6.62 12.86
C VAL A 59 1.79 6.35 12.30
N THR A 60 0.89 7.30 12.44
CA THR A 60 -0.52 7.15 12.03
C THR A 60 -0.82 7.71 10.66
N VAL A 61 0.06 8.57 10.13
CA VAL A 61 -0.11 9.26 8.86
C VAL A 61 1.07 9.04 7.92
N ASP A 62 0.81 9.17 6.63
CA ASP A 62 1.83 9.25 5.61
C ASP A 62 2.55 10.61 5.67
N SER A 63 3.86 10.63 5.59
CA SER A 63 4.67 11.83 5.76
C SER A 63 4.53 12.85 4.62
N LEU A 64 4.19 12.38 3.40
CA LEU A 64 4.04 13.23 2.22
C LEU A 64 2.67 13.91 2.14
N THR A 65 1.61 13.12 2.30
CA THR A 65 0.22 13.55 2.09
C THR A 65 -0.50 13.93 3.37
N GLN A 66 0.03 13.53 4.53
CA GLN A 66 -0.58 13.67 5.87
C GLN A 66 -1.92 12.91 6.00
N LEU A 67 -2.28 12.08 5.04
CA LEU A 67 -3.41 11.18 5.15
C LEU A 67 -3.08 9.99 6.07
N PRO A 68 -4.09 9.29 6.62
CA PRO A 68 -3.86 8.02 7.31
C PRO A 68 -2.98 7.08 6.46
N ASN A 69 -2.05 6.39 7.08
CA ASN A 69 -1.29 5.32 6.44
C ASN A 69 -2.07 4.01 6.45
N ILE A 70 -1.54 2.96 5.84
CA ILE A 70 -2.19 1.65 5.72
C ILE A 70 -2.53 1.01 7.08
N ASN A 71 -1.70 1.24 8.12
CA ASN A 71 -1.95 0.68 9.45
C ASN A 71 -3.16 1.35 10.09
N THR A 72 -3.22 2.68 10.05
CA THR A 72 -4.36 3.47 10.55
C THR A 72 -5.61 3.15 9.76
N PHE A 73 -5.53 3.10 8.44
CA PHE A 73 -6.64 2.72 7.57
C PHE A 73 -7.19 1.34 7.92
N SER A 74 -6.32 0.33 8.10
CA SER A 74 -6.73 -1.03 8.46
C SER A 74 -7.47 -1.06 9.79
N MET A 75 -6.94 -0.36 10.79
CA MET A 75 -7.57 -0.26 12.11
C MET A 75 -8.94 0.43 12.04
N GLN A 76 -9.02 1.59 11.41
CA GLN A 76 -10.26 2.37 11.28
C GLN A 76 -11.31 1.63 10.44
N THR A 77 -10.88 0.96 9.36
CA THR A 77 -11.80 0.17 8.54
C THR A 77 -12.39 -1.00 9.33
N TRP A 78 -11.59 -1.73 10.09
CA TRP A 78 -12.12 -2.79 10.95
C TRP A 78 -13.06 -2.26 12.03
N GLU A 79 -12.77 -1.12 12.61
CA GLU A 79 -13.67 -0.45 13.56
C GLU A 79 -14.99 -0.05 12.89
N LEU A 80 -14.93 0.52 11.70
CA LEU A 80 -16.09 0.85 10.89
C LEU A 80 -16.99 -0.38 10.62
N LEU A 81 -16.39 -1.49 10.16
CA LEU A 81 -17.11 -2.73 9.88
C LEU A 81 -17.75 -3.36 11.11
N LYS A 82 -17.11 -3.24 12.28
CA LYS A 82 -17.63 -3.77 13.55
C LYS A 82 -18.78 -2.93 14.12
N ASN A 83 -18.67 -1.61 13.98
CA ASN A 83 -19.65 -0.67 14.54
C ASN A 83 -20.94 -0.59 13.69
N HIS A 84 -20.84 -0.95 12.40
CA HIS A 84 -21.96 -0.91 11.45
C HIS A 84 -22.06 -2.21 10.66
N PRO A 85 -22.30 -3.36 11.33
CA PRO A 85 -22.30 -4.68 10.69
C PRO A 85 -23.44 -4.84 9.67
N GLU A 86 -24.53 -4.08 9.81
CA GLU A 86 -25.69 -4.09 8.93
C GLU A 86 -25.44 -3.42 7.58
N ARG A 87 -24.35 -2.67 7.45
CA ARG A 87 -24.01 -1.97 6.21
C ARG A 87 -23.06 -2.79 5.36
N GLU A 88 -23.19 -2.62 4.05
CA GLU A 88 -22.29 -3.19 3.05
C GLU A 88 -21.24 -2.15 2.64
N TYR A 89 -19.99 -2.59 2.54
CA TYR A 89 -18.84 -1.73 2.26
C TYR A 89 -18.04 -2.24 1.08
N ALA A 90 -17.33 -1.31 0.44
CA ALA A 90 -16.36 -1.62 -0.61
C ALA A 90 -15.02 -0.95 -0.32
N ILE A 91 -13.94 -1.59 -0.73
CA ILE A 91 -12.62 -0.98 -0.88
C ILE A 91 -12.50 -0.46 -2.31
N VAL A 92 -12.23 0.83 -2.45
CA VAL A 92 -11.89 1.46 -3.72
C VAL A 92 -10.40 1.83 -3.68
N ARG A 93 -9.59 1.09 -4.43
CA ARG A 93 -8.17 1.38 -4.64
C ARG A 93 -8.03 2.24 -5.88
N MET A 94 -7.13 3.22 -5.83
CA MET A 94 -6.87 4.11 -6.95
C MET A 94 -5.38 4.39 -7.11
N ASP A 95 -4.94 4.62 -8.36
CA ASP A 95 -3.62 5.09 -8.70
C ASP A 95 -3.64 6.04 -9.92
N ILE A 96 -2.51 6.71 -10.16
CA ILE A 96 -2.33 7.61 -11.30
C ILE A 96 -1.65 6.84 -12.44
N ARG A 97 -2.35 6.66 -13.55
CA ARG A 97 -1.77 5.98 -14.71
C ARG A 97 -0.53 6.73 -15.22
N LYS A 98 0.54 5.96 -15.46
CA LYS A 98 1.82 6.48 -15.95
C LYS A 98 2.47 7.50 -15.00
N PHE A 99 2.22 7.44 -13.68
CA PHE A 99 2.83 8.34 -12.69
C PHE A 99 4.36 8.38 -12.78
N ARG A 100 4.99 7.24 -13.10
CA ARG A 100 6.43 7.20 -13.35
C ARG A 100 6.86 8.14 -14.48
N LEU A 101 6.11 8.19 -15.60
CA LEU A 101 6.41 9.12 -16.72
C LEU A 101 6.24 10.57 -16.29
N LEU A 102 5.25 10.89 -15.48
CA LEU A 102 5.10 12.22 -14.90
C LEU A 102 6.37 12.62 -14.13
N ASN A 103 6.87 11.74 -13.26
CA ASN A 103 8.11 11.98 -12.53
C ASN A 103 9.34 12.11 -13.45
N GLU A 104 9.41 11.37 -14.55
CA GLU A 104 10.49 11.47 -15.52
C GLU A 104 10.46 12.80 -16.27
N PHE A 105 9.29 13.34 -16.62
CA PHE A 105 9.15 14.59 -17.37
C PHE A 105 9.19 15.85 -16.51
N TYR A 106 8.62 15.80 -15.29
CA TYR A 106 8.43 16.99 -14.45
C TYR A 106 9.24 16.94 -13.15
N GLY A 107 9.91 15.83 -12.89
CA GLY A 107 10.69 15.60 -11.67
C GLY A 107 9.86 15.09 -10.50
N THR A 108 10.53 14.43 -9.54
CA THR A 108 9.89 13.83 -8.36
C THR A 108 9.20 14.85 -7.46
N ARG A 109 9.73 16.10 -7.40
CA ARG A 109 9.11 17.18 -6.62
C ARG A 109 7.71 17.53 -7.14
N GLU A 110 7.52 17.52 -8.45
CA GLU A 110 6.20 17.77 -9.04
C GLU A 110 5.27 16.58 -8.83
N GLY A 111 5.78 15.34 -8.94
CA GLY A 111 5.03 14.17 -8.55
C GLY A 111 4.54 14.21 -7.09
N ASP A 112 5.40 14.63 -6.17
CA ASP A 112 5.03 14.85 -4.76
C ASP A 112 3.90 15.90 -4.61
N ASN A 113 3.93 16.99 -5.39
CA ASN A 113 2.88 18.01 -5.40
C ASN A 113 1.54 17.42 -5.89
N VAL A 114 1.59 16.60 -6.94
CA VAL A 114 0.41 15.90 -7.48
C VAL A 114 -0.17 14.96 -6.42
N LEU A 115 0.66 14.20 -5.70
CA LEU A 115 0.19 13.30 -4.64
C LEU A 115 -0.43 14.07 -3.46
N ARG A 116 0.16 15.20 -3.05
CA ARG A 116 -0.44 16.07 -2.02
C ARG A 116 -1.78 16.63 -2.48
N PHE A 117 -1.86 17.07 -3.74
CA PHE A 117 -3.11 17.56 -4.32
C PHE A 117 -4.18 16.47 -4.34
N LEU A 118 -3.85 15.26 -4.81
CA LEU A 118 -4.77 14.12 -4.77
C LEU A 118 -5.23 13.82 -3.34
N GLY A 119 -4.33 13.86 -2.37
CA GLY A 119 -4.66 13.66 -0.96
C GLY A 119 -5.68 14.66 -0.43
N VAL A 120 -5.49 15.96 -0.73
CA VAL A 120 -6.45 17.02 -0.36
C VAL A 120 -7.80 16.79 -1.03
N LYS A 121 -7.81 16.47 -2.34
CA LYS A 121 -9.06 16.26 -3.08
C LYS A 121 -9.81 15.00 -2.62
N LEU A 122 -9.08 13.97 -2.23
CA LEU A 122 -9.67 12.77 -1.65
C LEU A 122 -10.35 13.11 -0.32
N GLN A 123 -9.69 13.84 0.55
CA GLN A 123 -10.26 14.29 1.83
C GLN A 123 -11.52 15.13 1.63
N GLU A 124 -11.45 16.17 0.79
CA GLU A 124 -12.60 17.02 0.47
C GLU A 124 -13.80 16.23 -0.08
N CYS A 125 -13.52 15.23 -0.92
CA CYS A 125 -14.55 14.36 -1.49
C CYS A 125 -15.19 13.46 -0.43
N MET A 126 -14.38 12.89 0.46
CA MET A 126 -14.88 11.97 1.49
C MET A 126 -15.60 12.69 2.63
N ASP A 127 -15.28 13.95 2.92
CA ASP A 127 -16.01 14.75 3.94
C ASP A 127 -17.51 14.92 3.62
N SER A 128 -17.93 14.66 2.38
CA SER A 128 -19.35 14.66 1.96
C SER A 128 -20.04 13.29 2.12
N GLU A 129 -19.30 12.24 2.43
CA GLU A 129 -19.80 10.88 2.57
C GLU A 129 -20.03 10.54 4.05
N GLU A 130 -20.90 9.55 4.31
CA GLU A 130 -21.10 8.99 5.65
C GLU A 130 -20.29 7.70 5.82
N LEU A 131 -19.70 7.51 6.99
CA LEU A 131 -19.08 6.24 7.38
C LEU A 131 -18.05 5.73 6.36
N TYR A 132 -16.92 6.39 6.31
CA TYR A 132 -15.80 6.08 5.42
C TYR A 132 -14.48 6.03 6.17
N THR A 133 -13.49 5.44 5.52
CA THR A 133 -12.07 5.57 5.86
C THR A 133 -11.25 5.71 4.58
N TYR A 134 -10.07 6.31 4.65
CA TYR A 134 -9.19 6.49 3.49
C TYR A 134 -7.72 6.50 3.89
N CYS A 135 -6.83 6.30 2.93
CA CYS A 135 -5.40 6.34 3.16
C CYS A 135 -4.58 6.63 1.91
N HIS A 136 -3.33 7.04 2.14
CA HIS A 136 -2.25 6.92 1.20
C HIS A 136 -1.43 5.67 1.55
N LEU A 137 -1.35 4.70 0.61
CA LEU A 137 -0.62 3.46 0.85
C LEU A 137 0.87 3.62 0.61
N THR A 138 1.23 3.89 -0.63
CA THR A 138 2.62 4.07 -1.09
C THR A 138 2.64 4.57 -2.53
N SER A 139 3.69 5.29 -2.94
CA SER A 139 3.84 5.83 -4.29
C SER A 139 2.63 6.68 -4.69
N ASP A 140 1.91 6.27 -5.73
CA ASP A 140 0.68 6.92 -6.22
C ASP A 140 -0.60 6.16 -5.86
N ILE A 141 -0.52 5.23 -4.90
CA ILE A 141 -1.61 4.34 -4.53
C ILE A 141 -2.35 4.88 -3.31
N PHE A 142 -3.66 5.10 -3.47
CA PHE A 142 -4.59 5.47 -2.40
C PHE A 142 -5.71 4.44 -2.28
N ALA A 143 -6.36 4.38 -1.14
CA ALA A 143 -7.52 3.55 -0.94
C ALA A 143 -8.57 4.25 -0.07
N VAL A 144 -9.83 3.86 -0.29
CA VAL A 144 -11.00 4.28 0.48
C VAL A 144 -11.79 3.02 0.84
N CYS A 145 -12.35 2.99 2.05
CA CYS A 145 -13.46 2.12 2.42
C CYS A 145 -14.71 2.99 2.59
N MET A 146 -15.76 2.66 1.86
CA MET A 146 -17.02 3.40 1.86
C MET A 146 -18.19 2.48 1.59
N SER A 147 -19.43 3.01 1.56
CA SER A 147 -20.61 2.24 1.16
C SER A 147 -20.38 1.51 -0.17
N SER A 148 -20.86 0.26 -0.28
CA SER A 148 -20.82 -0.53 -1.52
C SER A 148 -21.80 -0.07 -2.60
N ASP A 149 -22.61 0.96 -2.31
CA ASP A 149 -23.50 1.56 -3.29
C ASP A 149 -22.72 2.10 -4.50
N MET A 150 -22.98 1.52 -5.65
CA MET A 150 -22.22 1.83 -6.87
C MET A 150 -22.43 3.28 -7.33
N GLU A 151 -23.58 3.88 -7.06
CA GLU A 151 -23.82 5.29 -7.40
C GLU A 151 -22.92 6.22 -6.59
N SER A 152 -22.80 5.98 -5.29
CA SER A 152 -21.90 6.70 -4.40
C SER A 152 -20.43 6.50 -4.81
N ILE A 153 -20.04 5.26 -5.11
CA ILE A 153 -18.69 4.94 -5.60
C ILE A 153 -18.37 5.71 -6.90
N TYR A 154 -19.27 5.68 -7.88
CA TYR A 154 -19.05 6.41 -9.14
C TYR A 154 -19.00 7.94 -8.95
N ARG A 155 -19.77 8.49 -8.03
CA ARG A 155 -19.72 9.91 -7.68
C ARG A 155 -18.34 10.30 -7.14
N VAL A 156 -17.79 9.51 -6.22
CA VAL A 156 -16.43 9.72 -5.67
C VAL A 156 -15.37 9.60 -6.77
N ILE A 157 -15.44 8.55 -7.59
CA ILE A 157 -14.53 8.33 -8.71
C ILE A 157 -14.53 9.51 -9.70
N ASP A 158 -15.71 9.98 -10.09
CA ASP A 158 -15.86 11.10 -11.04
C ASP A 158 -15.36 12.40 -10.44
N SER A 159 -15.65 12.66 -9.17
CA SER A 159 -15.15 13.84 -8.45
C SER A 159 -13.62 13.87 -8.42
N ILE A 160 -12.99 12.75 -8.07
CA ILE A 160 -11.53 12.63 -8.04
C ILE A 160 -10.93 12.80 -9.45
N GLN A 161 -11.46 12.09 -10.45
CA GLN A 161 -10.98 12.21 -11.84
C GLN A 161 -11.11 13.65 -12.35
N THR A 162 -12.25 14.30 -12.08
CA THR A 162 -12.50 15.69 -12.47
C THR A 162 -11.51 16.63 -11.79
N SER A 163 -11.28 16.47 -10.50
CA SER A 163 -10.30 17.26 -9.75
C SER A 163 -8.89 17.09 -10.34
N MET A 164 -8.48 15.88 -10.64
CA MET A 164 -7.17 15.59 -11.21
C MET A 164 -7.00 16.19 -12.61
N ASN A 165 -8.04 16.23 -13.43
CA ASN A 165 -8.01 16.88 -14.74
C ASN A 165 -7.77 18.40 -14.65
N HIS A 166 -8.09 19.02 -13.51
CA HIS A 166 -7.89 20.45 -13.28
C HIS A 166 -6.54 20.78 -12.62
N TYR A 167 -5.70 19.78 -12.34
CA TYR A 167 -4.36 20.04 -11.85
C TYR A 167 -3.54 20.79 -12.92
N PRO A 168 -2.85 21.92 -12.57
CA PRO A 168 -2.26 22.84 -13.54
C PRO A 168 -0.94 22.31 -14.13
N ILE A 169 -1.00 21.21 -14.87
CA ILE A 169 0.15 20.60 -15.55
C ILE A 169 -0.24 20.18 -16.98
N ASN A 170 0.69 20.25 -17.91
CA ASN A 170 0.47 19.76 -19.27
C ASN A 170 0.75 18.24 -19.37
N PHE A 171 0.02 17.47 -18.58
CA PHE A 171 0.07 16.00 -18.55
C PHE A 171 -1.35 15.47 -18.35
N GLU A 172 -1.75 14.47 -19.14
CA GLU A 172 -3.07 13.87 -19.01
C GLU A 172 -3.15 13.03 -17.73
N MET A 173 -3.83 13.55 -16.69
CA MET A 173 -4.02 12.89 -15.42
C MET A 173 -5.15 11.86 -15.49
N VAL A 174 -4.83 10.63 -15.83
CA VAL A 174 -5.80 9.53 -15.87
C VAL A 174 -5.68 8.72 -14.59
N MET A 175 -6.77 8.66 -13.81
CA MET A 175 -6.87 7.78 -12.66
C MET A 175 -7.31 6.37 -13.09
N SER A 176 -6.90 5.37 -12.35
CA SER A 176 -7.31 3.98 -12.49
C SER A 176 -7.89 3.49 -11.16
N PHE A 177 -9.01 2.76 -11.19
CA PHE A 177 -9.74 2.34 -10.00
C PHE A 177 -10.01 0.86 -10.00
N GLY A 178 -9.77 0.21 -8.86
CA GLY A 178 -10.18 -1.15 -8.58
C GLY A 178 -11.11 -1.18 -7.38
N ILE A 179 -12.19 -1.93 -7.47
CA ILE A 179 -13.24 -2.01 -6.46
C ILE A 179 -13.32 -3.44 -5.95
N TYR A 180 -13.32 -3.61 -4.65
CA TYR A 180 -13.59 -4.88 -3.97
C TYR A 180 -14.78 -4.70 -3.03
N ILE A 181 -15.86 -5.44 -3.25
CA ILE A 181 -17.01 -5.48 -2.35
C ILE A 181 -16.68 -6.41 -1.17
N ILE A 182 -16.70 -5.88 0.05
CA ILE A 182 -16.41 -6.65 1.26
C ILE A 182 -17.57 -7.60 1.53
N THR A 183 -17.28 -8.89 1.62
CA THR A 183 -18.29 -9.93 1.84
C THR A 183 -18.48 -10.22 3.33
N GLU A 184 -19.63 -10.82 3.69
CA GLU A 184 -19.85 -11.30 5.05
C GLU A 184 -18.82 -12.35 5.47
N LYS A 185 -18.34 -13.16 4.52
CA LYS A 185 -17.27 -14.13 4.75
C LYS A 185 -15.98 -13.44 5.19
N ASP A 186 -15.60 -12.32 4.56
CA ASP A 186 -14.40 -11.57 4.94
C ASP A 186 -14.50 -11.04 6.37
N LYS A 187 -15.68 -10.56 6.77
CA LYS A 187 -15.94 -10.08 8.13
C LYS A 187 -15.84 -11.22 9.15
N GLN A 188 -16.45 -12.39 8.84
CA GLN A 188 -16.46 -13.57 9.72
C GLN A 188 -15.08 -14.21 9.88
N GLU A 189 -14.32 -14.32 8.80
CA GLU A 189 -12.97 -14.91 8.79
C GLU A 189 -11.90 -13.92 9.25
N GLY A 190 -12.24 -12.64 9.43
CA GLY A 190 -11.30 -11.61 9.85
C GLY A 190 -10.21 -11.34 8.81
N ILE A 191 -10.57 -11.35 7.52
CA ILE A 191 -9.61 -11.15 6.43
C ILE A 191 -8.92 -9.78 6.57
N PRO A 192 -7.59 -9.71 6.56
CA PRO A 192 -6.87 -8.44 6.68
C PRO A 192 -7.30 -7.42 5.62
N VAL A 193 -7.47 -6.15 6.02
CA VAL A 193 -7.85 -5.06 5.09
C VAL A 193 -6.85 -4.93 3.94
N VAL A 194 -5.56 -5.16 4.20
CA VAL A 194 -4.53 -5.19 3.15
C VAL A 194 -4.87 -6.21 2.05
N THR A 195 -5.34 -7.41 2.42
CA THR A 195 -5.78 -8.44 1.46
C THR A 195 -6.99 -7.96 0.65
N MET A 196 -7.92 -7.21 1.25
CA MET A 196 -9.05 -6.64 0.53
C MET A 196 -8.58 -5.58 -0.48
N VAL A 197 -7.58 -4.76 -0.11
CA VAL A 197 -6.93 -3.80 -1.02
C VAL A 197 -6.21 -4.51 -2.17
N ASP A 198 -5.54 -5.65 -1.89
CA ASP A 198 -4.89 -6.45 -2.94
C ASP A 198 -5.90 -7.04 -3.92
N ARG A 199 -7.07 -7.48 -3.45
CA ARG A 199 -8.16 -7.94 -4.34
C ARG A 199 -8.67 -6.80 -5.24
N ALA A 200 -8.80 -5.58 -4.72
CA ALA A 200 -9.10 -4.42 -5.54
C ALA A 200 -8.00 -4.14 -6.58
N ALA A 201 -6.72 -4.32 -6.22
CA ALA A 201 -5.59 -4.20 -7.15
C ALA A 201 -5.64 -5.25 -8.28
N ILE A 202 -6.03 -6.50 -7.97
CA ILE A 202 -6.22 -7.56 -8.97
C ILE A 202 -7.29 -7.13 -10.00
N ALA A 203 -8.44 -6.65 -9.54
CA ALA A 203 -9.49 -6.17 -10.44
C ALA A 203 -8.97 -5.07 -11.37
N GLN A 204 -8.21 -4.13 -10.82
CA GLN A 204 -7.63 -3.01 -11.55
C GLN A 204 -6.66 -3.46 -12.66
N ARG A 205 -5.84 -4.49 -12.41
CA ARG A 205 -4.87 -5.03 -13.39
C ARG A 205 -5.54 -5.78 -14.54
N VAL A 206 -6.48 -6.67 -14.23
CA VAL A 206 -7.10 -7.56 -15.24
C VAL A 206 -7.98 -6.83 -16.25
N LYS A 207 -8.66 -5.76 -15.83
CA LYS A 207 -9.52 -4.97 -16.73
C LYS A 207 -8.87 -3.71 -17.28
N ASN A 208 -7.55 -3.59 -17.16
CA ASN A 208 -6.79 -2.40 -17.54
C ASN A 208 -6.67 -2.21 -19.07
N ASN A 209 -7.77 -2.41 -19.81
CA ASN A 209 -7.89 -1.96 -21.19
C ASN A 209 -8.02 -0.45 -21.23
N TYR A 210 -7.43 0.21 -22.22
CA TYR A 210 -7.40 1.67 -22.40
C TYR A 210 -8.76 2.37 -22.27
N MET A 211 -9.87 1.62 -22.34
CA MET A 211 -11.23 2.14 -22.24
C MET A 211 -11.90 1.98 -20.88
N ASN A 212 -11.47 1.05 -20.01
CA ASN A 212 -12.09 0.82 -18.71
C ASN A 212 -11.18 1.28 -17.57
N LYS A 213 -11.47 2.48 -17.06
CA LYS A 213 -10.76 3.08 -15.91
C LYS A 213 -11.19 2.47 -14.57
N ILE A 214 -12.27 1.70 -14.53
CA ILE A 214 -12.92 1.16 -13.34
C ILE A 214 -13.13 -0.34 -13.50
N ALA A 215 -12.73 -1.11 -12.48
CA ALA A 215 -12.94 -2.55 -12.45
C ALA A 215 -13.43 -3.01 -11.06
N VAL A 216 -14.42 -3.86 -11.06
CA VAL A 216 -14.94 -4.52 -9.86
C VAL A 216 -14.37 -5.94 -9.81
N PHE A 217 -13.85 -6.33 -8.65
CA PHE A 217 -13.34 -7.68 -8.41
C PHE A 217 -14.50 -8.70 -8.48
N ASP A 218 -14.25 -9.81 -9.18
CA ASP A 218 -15.04 -11.03 -9.09
C ASP A 218 -14.09 -12.25 -9.06
N ASP A 219 -14.56 -13.40 -8.56
CA ASP A 219 -13.74 -14.60 -8.41
C ASP A 219 -13.18 -15.11 -9.74
N LYS A 220 -13.88 -14.87 -10.87
CA LYS A 220 -13.42 -15.23 -12.22
C LYS A 220 -12.24 -14.39 -12.68
N ILE A 221 -12.10 -13.18 -12.13
CA ILE A 221 -10.96 -12.29 -12.36
C ILE A 221 -9.73 -12.87 -11.65
N ALA A 222 -9.91 -13.33 -10.41
CA ALA A 222 -8.83 -13.95 -9.64
C ALA A 222 -8.31 -15.23 -10.34
N GLU A 223 -9.19 -16.10 -10.83
CA GLU A 223 -8.82 -17.33 -11.53
C GLU A 223 -7.97 -17.07 -12.79
N LYS A 224 -8.21 -15.98 -13.50
CA LYS A 224 -7.42 -15.61 -14.69
C LYS A 224 -6.01 -15.15 -14.35
N GLU A 225 -5.84 -14.39 -13.27
CA GLU A 225 -4.52 -13.89 -12.85
C GLU A 225 -3.62 -15.01 -12.27
N TYR A 226 -4.23 -16.05 -11.66
CA TYR A 226 -3.47 -17.21 -11.17
C TYR A 226 -3.14 -18.23 -12.29
N ALA A 227 -3.73 -18.09 -13.49
CA ALA A 227 -3.50 -18.99 -14.63
C ALA A 227 -2.45 -18.47 -15.62
N GLU A 228 -1.97 -17.23 -15.48
CA GLU A 228 -0.86 -16.60 -16.23
C GLU A 228 0.44 -16.61 -15.41
#